data_847c59c7afa8a3e1d5eb8b46f62e3035
#
_entry.id   847c59c7afa8a3e1d5eb8b46f62e3035
#
_cell.length_a   1.000
_cell.length_b   1.000
_cell.length_c   1.000
_cell.angle_alpha   90.00
_cell.angle_beta   90.00
_cell.angle_gamma   90.00
#
_symmetry.space_group_name_H-M   'P 1'
#
loop_
_entity.id
_entity.type
_entity.pdbx_description
1 polymer ?
#
loop_
_entity_poly.entity_id
_entity_poly.type
_entity_poly.pdbx_seq_one_letter_code
_entity_poly.pdbx_strand_id
1 'polypeptide(L)'
;MKKATIALVALAFAAFTAQAQTTSANIVGYSKTSHAIGYTISAMQFDGGENGPTAVYGDQLPAGSKIYAWDGSGYSIATYGNVFVPGQGLVTKWNSEPSLAAGSSYWVETASAVDSIVSGSVNTAATVTNSIAAGYSLVSYPYPVERTIADLELSPTAGDKVYIWDGSGYSIITYGNVFVPGQGLVTQWNNPTAVVGVGQGFWYETSTPQTWVVNKPF
;
A
#
# COMPACT_ATOMS: atom_id res chain seq x y z
N MET A 1 68.08 -15.09 -0.72
CA MET A 1 67.01 -15.06 0.30
C MET A 1 66.29 -13.73 0.45
N LYS A 2 66.81 -12.56 0.04
CA LYS A 2 66.16 -11.24 0.18
C LYS A 2 65.04 -10.96 -0.84
N LYS A 3 64.99 -11.66 -1.98
CA LYS A 3 63.95 -11.43 -3.04
C LYS A 3 62.65 -12.19 -2.79
N ALA A 4 62.67 -13.29 -2.05
CA ALA A 4 61.46 -14.06 -1.74
C ALA A 4 60.61 -13.41 -0.63
N THR A 5 61.24 -12.68 0.29
CA THR A 5 60.57 -12.02 1.42
C THR A 5 59.73 -10.82 0.95
N ILE A 6 60.17 -10.13 -0.11
CA ILE A 6 59.41 -8.94 -0.67
C ILE A 6 58.16 -9.39 -1.41
N ALA A 7 58.16 -10.54 -2.08
CA ALA A 7 57.03 -11.09 -2.78
C ALA A 7 55.90 -11.53 -1.80
N LEU A 8 56.26 -12.04 -0.64
CA LEU A 8 55.32 -12.51 0.37
C LEU A 8 54.59 -11.34 1.07
N VAL A 9 55.28 -10.21 1.30
CA VAL A 9 54.72 -9.01 1.88
C VAL A 9 53.77 -8.31 0.92
N ALA A 10 54.06 -8.29 -0.39
CA ALA A 10 53.19 -7.73 -1.40
C ALA A 10 51.86 -8.52 -1.56
N LEU A 11 51.92 -9.87 -1.40
CA LEU A 11 50.72 -10.69 -1.46
C LEU A 11 49.82 -10.54 -0.22
N ALA A 12 50.40 -10.25 0.95
CA ALA A 12 49.64 -10.00 2.18
C ALA A 12 48.88 -8.64 2.16
N PHE A 13 49.42 -7.64 1.47
CA PHE A 13 48.71 -6.34 1.34
C PHE A 13 47.59 -6.37 0.30
N ALA A 14 47.62 -7.24 -0.69
CA ALA A 14 46.55 -7.37 -1.68
C ALA A 14 45.28 -8.06 -1.11
N ALA A 15 45.39 -8.78 0.02
CA ALA A 15 44.27 -9.50 0.61
C ALA A 15 43.33 -8.58 1.47
N PHE A 16 43.73 -7.34 1.78
CA PHE A 16 42.95 -6.43 2.63
C PHE A 16 42.04 -5.44 1.85
N THR A 17 42.00 -5.48 0.55
CA THR A 17 41.19 -4.53 -0.24
C THR A 17 39.90 -5.12 -0.80
N ALA A 18 39.58 -6.38 -0.51
CA ALA A 18 38.25 -6.90 -0.79
C ALA A 18 37.30 -6.47 0.31
N GLN A 19 36.98 -5.18 0.35
CA GLN A 19 35.77 -4.71 1.04
C GLN A 19 34.60 -5.24 0.24
N ALA A 20 33.93 -6.27 0.76
CA ALA A 20 32.63 -6.68 0.26
C ALA A 20 31.70 -5.49 0.44
N GLN A 21 31.45 -4.75 -0.63
CA GLN A 21 30.42 -3.75 -0.67
C GLN A 21 29.10 -4.50 -0.56
N THR A 22 28.55 -4.60 0.65
CA THR A 22 27.18 -5.07 0.86
C THR A 22 26.26 -4.00 0.28
N THR A 23 25.84 -4.17 -0.94
CA THR A 23 24.71 -3.42 -1.50
C THR A 23 23.49 -3.80 -0.68
N SER A 24 22.91 -2.81 0.02
CA SER A 24 21.60 -2.98 0.64
C SER A 24 20.60 -3.32 -0.46
N ALA A 25 19.97 -4.48 -0.38
CA ALA A 25 18.92 -4.89 -1.31
C ALA A 25 17.59 -4.19 -1.02
N ASN A 26 17.50 -3.41 0.07
CA ASN A 26 16.29 -2.73 0.47
C ASN A 26 16.16 -1.38 -0.23
N ILE A 27 15.14 -1.28 -1.08
CA ILE A 27 14.71 0.00 -1.65
C ILE A 27 13.71 0.60 -0.66
N VAL A 28 14.07 1.71 -0.02
CA VAL A 28 13.19 2.46 0.86
C VAL A 28 12.46 3.50 0.03
N GLY A 29 11.16 3.56 0.18
CA GLY A 29 10.30 4.55 -0.46
C GLY A 29 9.41 5.27 0.55
N TYR A 30 8.74 6.29 0.09
CA TYR A 30 7.70 6.96 0.86
C TYR A 30 6.58 7.43 -0.09
N SER A 31 5.38 7.58 0.48
CA SER A 31 4.27 8.26 -0.17
C SER A 31 3.73 9.34 0.74
N LYS A 32 3.30 10.45 0.15
CA LYS A 32 2.58 11.50 0.82
C LYS A 32 1.11 11.39 0.44
N THR A 33 0.24 11.30 1.42
CA THR A 33 -1.21 11.29 1.23
C THR A 33 -1.82 12.53 1.87
N SER A 34 -2.62 13.28 1.11
CA SER A 34 -3.40 14.40 1.64
C SER A 34 -4.77 13.89 2.04
N HIS A 35 -5.11 14.06 3.31
CA HIS A 35 -6.42 13.71 3.87
C HIS A 35 -7.25 14.99 3.94
N ALA A 36 -8.39 15.00 3.23
CA ALA A 36 -9.42 16.03 3.42
C ALA A 36 -10.15 15.77 4.75
N ILE A 37 -10.96 16.74 5.19
CA ILE A 37 -11.89 16.53 6.31
C ILE A 37 -12.85 15.39 5.94
N GLY A 38 -13.06 14.45 6.86
CA GLY A 38 -13.89 13.27 6.65
C GLY A 38 -13.05 12.05 6.30
N TYR A 39 -13.43 11.30 5.28
CA TYR A 39 -12.90 9.98 4.98
C TYR A 39 -11.99 9.97 3.77
N THR A 40 -10.89 9.22 3.87
CA THR A 40 -9.96 8.92 2.77
C THR A 40 -9.68 7.42 2.77
N ILE A 41 -9.69 6.77 1.60
CA ILE A 41 -9.17 5.39 1.47
C ILE A 41 -7.67 5.46 1.22
N SER A 42 -6.89 4.99 2.16
CA SER A 42 -5.44 4.93 2.09
C SER A 42 -4.96 3.51 1.83
N ALA A 43 -3.79 3.39 1.23
CA ALA A 43 -3.13 2.13 0.94
C ALA A 43 -1.77 2.03 1.63
N MET A 44 -1.46 0.86 2.19
CA MET A 44 -0.13 0.54 2.68
C MET A 44 0.65 -0.18 1.59
N GLN A 45 1.57 0.51 0.93
CA GLN A 45 2.37 -0.01 -0.18
C GLN A 45 3.83 -0.28 0.21
N PHE A 46 4.17 -0.07 1.47
CA PHE A 46 5.51 -0.23 2.01
C PHE A 46 5.50 -1.20 3.18
N ASP A 47 6.63 -1.89 3.39
CA ASP A 47 6.87 -2.71 4.55
C ASP A 47 7.78 -1.94 5.52
N GLY A 48 7.24 -1.55 6.67
CA GLY A 48 7.97 -0.90 7.75
C GLY A 48 8.41 -1.87 8.87
N GLY A 49 8.09 -3.15 8.73
CA GLY A 49 8.28 -4.17 9.76
C GLY A 49 7.14 -4.17 10.77
N GLU A 50 6.95 -3.11 11.54
CA GLU A 50 5.75 -2.89 12.35
C GLU A 50 4.69 -2.18 11.49
N ASN A 51 3.43 -2.60 11.62
CA ASN A 51 2.36 -2.18 10.73
C ASN A 51 1.10 -1.69 11.45
N GLY A 52 1.19 -1.37 12.74
CA GLY A 52 0.10 -0.72 13.47
C GLY A 52 0.04 0.79 13.19
N PRO A 53 -1.07 1.47 13.53
CA PRO A 53 -1.22 2.92 13.40
C PRO A 53 -0.10 3.74 14.04
N THR A 54 0.45 3.31 15.18
CA THR A 54 1.59 3.98 15.83
C THR A 54 2.84 3.94 14.96
N ALA A 55 3.15 2.81 14.35
CA ALA A 55 4.33 2.66 13.49
C ALA A 55 4.17 3.39 12.15
N VAL A 56 2.95 3.37 11.58
CA VAL A 56 2.66 3.93 10.25
C VAL A 56 2.48 5.44 10.30
N TYR A 57 1.73 5.95 11.27
CA TYR A 57 1.35 7.36 11.35
C TYR A 57 1.98 8.11 12.53
N GLY A 58 2.33 7.41 13.63
CA GLY A 58 2.81 8.09 14.84
C GLY A 58 1.80 9.15 15.31
N ASP A 59 2.26 10.40 15.34
CA ASP A 59 1.51 11.60 15.70
C ASP A 59 1.17 12.52 14.51
N GLN A 60 1.32 12.04 13.28
CA GLN A 60 1.08 12.82 12.06
C GLN A 60 -0.39 13.24 11.89
N LEU A 61 -1.33 12.44 12.39
CA LEU A 61 -2.75 12.73 12.29
C LEU A 61 -3.25 13.50 13.53
N PRO A 62 -4.19 14.44 13.39
CA PRO A 62 -4.74 15.19 14.52
C PRO A 62 -5.49 14.30 15.50
N ALA A 63 -5.53 14.70 16.78
CA ALA A 63 -6.32 14.02 17.79
C ALA A 63 -7.80 13.94 17.37
N GLY A 64 -8.43 12.78 17.58
CA GLY A 64 -9.76 12.45 17.10
C GLY A 64 -9.78 11.72 15.76
N SER A 65 -8.65 11.63 15.05
CA SER A 65 -8.54 10.83 13.84
C SER A 65 -8.76 9.35 14.12
N LYS A 66 -9.32 8.64 13.14
CA LYS A 66 -9.59 7.21 13.23
C LYS A 66 -9.08 6.47 11.99
N ILE A 67 -8.68 5.24 12.21
CA ILE A 67 -8.35 4.27 11.16
C ILE A 67 -9.34 3.12 11.27
N TYR A 68 -9.89 2.70 10.12
CA TYR A 68 -10.79 1.57 10.01
C TYR A 68 -10.14 0.54 9.09
N ALA A 69 -9.55 -0.49 9.69
CA ALA A 69 -8.97 -1.62 8.98
C ALA A 69 -10.03 -2.68 8.70
N TRP A 70 -10.24 -3.03 7.43
CA TRP A 70 -11.21 -4.03 7.00
C TRP A 70 -10.60 -5.43 7.08
N ASP A 71 -11.31 -6.39 7.69
CA ASP A 71 -10.87 -7.79 7.84
C ASP A 71 -11.60 -8.78 6.92
N GLY A 72 -12.48 -8.29 6.05
CA GLY A 72 -13.32 -9.09 5.17
C GLY A 72 -14.77 -9.22 5.67
N SER A 73 -15.05 -8.93 6.94
CA SER A 73 -16.37 -9.03 7.56
C SER A 73 -16.76 -7.78 8.35
N GLY A 74 -15.77 -7.05 8.87
CA GLY A 74 -16.00 -5.89 9.70
C GLY A 74 -14.77 -4.98 9.77
N TYR A 75 -14.89 -3.93 10.60
CA TYR A 75 -13.81 -2.99 10.81
C TYR A 75 -13.21 -3.11 12.21
N SER A 76 -11.89 -3.24 12.27
CA SER A 76 -11.11 -2.95 13.46
C SER A 76 -10.78 -1.47 13.47
N ILE A 77 -11.14 -0.75 14.55
CA ILE A 77 -11.05 0.70 14.62
C ILE A 77 -9.97 1.11 15.62
N ALA A 78 -9.04 1.96 15.16
CA ALA A 78 -8.11 2.67 16.03
C ALA A 78 -8.46 4.15 16.07
N THR A 79 -8.37 4.77 17.26
CA THR A 79 -8.58 6.21 17.47
C THR A 79 -7.33 6.83 18.06
N TYR A 80 -6.87 7.93 17.48
CA TYR A 80 -5.77 8.72 18.01
C TYR A 80 -6.29 9.78 18.99
N GLY A 81 -5.83 9.75 20.24
CA GLY A 81 -6.30 10.68 21.26
C GLY A 81 -5.81 10.32 22.66
N ASN A 82 -6.45 10.89 23.66
CA ASN A 82 -6.07 10.69 25.06
C ASN A 82 -6.45 9.30 25.54
N VAL A 83 -5.46 8.49 25.87
CA VAL A 83 -5.58 7.14 26.42
C VAL A 83 -4.99 7.15 27.84
N PHE A 84 -5.73 6.62 28.81
CA PHE A 84 -5.19 6.46 30.15
C PHE A 84 -4.16 5.34 30.19
N VAL A 85 -2.95 5.67 30.65
CA VAL A 85 -1.85 4.72 30.83
C VAL A 85 -1.52 4.65 32.32
N PRO A 86 -1.63 3.50 32.98
CA PRO A 86 -1.27 3.33 34.37
C PRO A 86 0.15 3.85 34.66
N GLY A 87 0.28 4.70 35.66
CA GLY A 87 1.56 5.33 36.07
C GLY A 87 2.00 6.55 35.23
N GLN A 88 1.34 6.82 34.09
CA GLN A 88 1.67 7.98 33.24
C GLN A 88 0.49 8.97 33.13
N GLY A 89 -0.74 8.55 33.44
CA GLY A 89 -1.93 9.37 33.27
C GLY A 89 -2.48 9.34 31.84
N LEU A 90 -3.03 10.47 31.38
CA LEU A 90 -3.52 10.60 30.01
C LEU A 90 -2.37 10.88 29.06
N VAL A 91 -2.20 10.01 28.06
CA VAL A 91 -1.19 10.11 27.00
C VAL A 91 -1.91 10.15 25.66
N THR A 92 -1.54 11.10 24.80
CA THR A 92 -2.07 11.14 23.43
C THR A 92 -1.37 10.09 22.59
N LYS A 93 -2.13 9.07 22.15
CA LYS A 93 -1.65 7.96 21.34
C LYS A 93 -2.80 7.22 20.67
N TRP A 94 -2.50 6.26 19.82
CA TRP A 94 -3.48 5.32 19.31
C TRP A 94 -3.98 4.39 20.41
N ASN A 95 -5.28 4.14 20.47
CA ASN A 95 -5.91 3.29 21.48
C ASN A 95 -5.86 1.79 21.11
N SER A 96 -5.58 1.46 19.86
CA SER A 96 -5.46 0.09 19.34
C SER A 96 -4.53 0.06 18.11
N GLU A 97 -4.03 -1.14 17.77
CA GLU A 97 -3.04 -1.36 16.72
C GLU A 97 -3.55 -2.40 15.70
N PRO A 98 -4.64 -2.13 14.95
CA PRO A 98 -5.03 -3.01 13.86
C PRO A 98 -3.91 -3.09 12.83
N SER A 99 -3.76 -4.25 12.18
CA SER A 99 -2.71 -4.44 11.17
C SER A 99 -3.02 -3.64 9.90
N LEU A 100 -2.07 -2.80 9.51
CA LEU A 100 -2.02 -2.07 8.24
C LEU A 100 -0.90 -2.68 7.37
N ALA A 101 -1.00 -3.98 7.09
CA ALA A 101 0.04 -4.71 6.39
C ALA A 101 0.26 -4.20 4.96
N ALA A 102 1.47 -4.37 4.44
CA ALA A 102 1.79 -4.04 3.04
C ALA A 102 0.82 -4.73 2.07
N GLY A 103 0.27 -3.99 1.11
CA GLY A 103 -0.77 -4.45 0.19
C GLY A 103 -2.20 -4.31 0.71
N SER A 104 -2.41 -3.90 1.98
CA SER A 104 -3.76 -3.63 2.51
C SER A 104 -4.22 -2.21 2.23
N SER A 105 -5.53 -2.01 2.32
CA SER A 105 -6.17 -0.69 2.32
C SER A 105 -7.06 -0.53 3.54
N TYR A 106 -7.25 0.71 3.94
CA TYR A 106 -8.02 1.08 5.12
C TYR A 106 -8.56 2.50 4.97
N TRP A 107 -9.58 2.81 5.75
CA TRP A 107 -10.09 4.16 5.85
C TRP A 107 -9.33 4.96 6.90
N VAL A 108 -9.10 6.22 6.59
CA VAL A 108 -8.64 7.26 7.51
C VAL A 108 -9.71 8.32 7.62
N GLU A 109 -10.20 8.58 8.82
CA GLU A 109 -11.12 9.68 9.15
C GLU A 109 -10.35 10.78 9.88
N THR A 110 -10.46 12.01 9.40
CA THR A 110 -9.83 13.17 10.03
C THR A 110 -10.83 14.33 10.21
N ALA A 111 -10.71 15.05 11.32
CA ALA A 111 -11.55 16.23 11.60
C ALA A 111 -11.00 17.52 10.97
N SER A 112 -9.78 17.52 10.49
CA SER A 112 -9.14 18.64 9.78
C SER A 112 -8.29 18.10 8.64
N ALA A 113 -8.11 18.92 7.60
CA ALA A 113 -7.23 18.57 6.49
C ALA A 113 -5.78 18.43 6.99
N VAL A 114 -5.11 17.36 6.60
CA VAL A 114 -3.74 17.03 7.02
C VAL A 114 -3.04 16.19 5.97
N ASP A 115 -1.75 16.38 5.84
CA ASP A 115 -0.88 15.50 5.06
C ASP A 115 -0.22 14.47 5.97
N SER A 116 -0.11 13.23 5.50
CA SER A 116 0.68 12.19 6.15
C SER A 116 1.71 11.61 5.20
N ILE A 117 2.81 11.12 5.76
CA ILE A 117 3.87 10.44 5.04
C ILE A 117 3.97 9.02 5.57
N VAL A 118 3.80 8.06 4.69
CA VAL A 118 4.01 6.64 4.97
C VAL A 118 5.27 6.18 4.26
N SER A 119 6.16 5.51 4.96
CA SER A 119 7.44 5.06 4.42
C SER A 119 7.78 3.63 4.82
N GLY A 120 8.68 3.00 4.10
CA GLY A 120 9.17 1.66 4.37
C GLY A 120 9.87 1.05 3.17
N SER A 121 10.16 -0.24 3.26
CA SER A 121 10.76 -0.99 2.15
C SER A 121 9.75 -1.20 1.03
N VAL A 122 10.16 -0.92 -0.21
CA VAL A 122 9.36 -1.23 -1.39
C VAL A 122 9.44 -2.72 -1.66
N ASN A 123 8.30 -3.34 -1.95
CA ASN A 123 8.27 -4.74 -2.37
C ASN A 123 9.05 -4.92 -3.69
N THR A 124 10.09 -5.75 -3.66
CA THR A 124 10.94 -6.04 -4.82
C THR A 124 10.66 -7.39 -5.47
N ALA A 125 9.69 -8.14 -4.97
CA ALA A 125 9.28 -9.41 -5.58
C ALA A 125 8.87 -9.22 -7.05
N ALA A 126 9.19 -10.18 -7.90
CA ALA A 126 8.82 -10.13 -9.31
C ALA A 126 7.29 -10.15 -9.49
N THR A 127 6.58 -10.81 -8.59
CA THR A 127 5.13 -10.89 -8.56
C THR A 127 4.60 -10.82 -7.13
N VAL A 128 3.42 -10.23 -6.96
CA VAL A 128 2.62 -10.28 -5.72
C VAL A 128 1.29 -10.94 -6.03
N THR A 129 0.87 -11.85 -5.16
CA THR A 129 -0.39 -12.57 -5.31
C THR A 129 -1.31 -12.24 -4.14
N ASN A 130 -2.49 -11.73 -4.44
CA ASN A 130 -3.54 -11.42 -3.48
C ASN A 130 -4.76 -12.29 -3.73
N SER A 131 -5.39 -12.77 -2.67
CA SER A 131 -6.68 -13.46 -2.74
C SER A 131 -7.80 -12.43 -2.58
N ILE A 132 -8.73 -12.39 -3.51
CA ILE A 132 -9.92 -11.55 -3.47
C ILE A 132 -11.13 -12.46 -3.23
N ALA A 133 -11.86 -12.21 -2.16
CA ALA A 133 -13.07 -12.96 -1.83
C ALA A 133 -14.25 -12.50 -2.71
N ALA A 134 -15.27 -13.34 -2.85
CA ALA A 134 -16.55 -12.90 -3.41
C ALA A 134 -17.20 -11.84 -2.50
N GLY A 135 -17.89 -10.87 -3.12
CA GLY A 135 -18.43 -9.69 -2.46
C GLY A 135 -17.47 -8.51 -2.56
N TYR A 136 -17.35 -7.75 -1.48
CA TYR A 136 -16.53 -6.55 -1.42
C TYR A 136 -15.18 -6.83 -0.77
N SER A 137 -14.10 -6.41 -1.42
CA SER A 137 -12.75 -6.44 -0.89
C SER A 137 -12.14 -5.04 -0.96
N LEU A 138 -11.60 -4.55 0.16
CA LEU A 138 -10.86 -3.29 0.20
C LEU A 138 -9.39 -3.59 -0.06
N VAL A 139 -8.90 -3.18 -1.23
CA VAL A 139 -7.60 -3.58 -1.77
C VAL A 139 -6.78 -2.39 -2.24
N SER A 140 -5.48 -2.60 -2.40
CA SER A 140 -4.58 -1.64 -3.03
C SER A 140 -3.70 -2.30 -4.08
N TYR A 141 -3.21 -1.49 -5.02
CA TYR A 141 -2.11 -1.94 -5.88
C TYR A 141 -0.84 -2.11 -5.02
N PRO A 142 -0.15 -3.27 -5.09
CA PRO A 142 0.87 -3.62 -4.09
C PRO A 142 2.20 -2.88 -4.27
N TYR A 143 2.38 -2.14 -5.37
CA TYR A 143 3.59 -1.35 -5.62
C TYR A 143 3.27 0.14 -5.60
N PRO A 144 4.21 1.02 -5.15
CA PRO A 144 3.97 2.45 -5.02
C PRO A 144 4.10 3.17 -6.37
N VAL A 145 3.26 2.80 -7.31
CA VAL A 145 3.13 3.41 -8.64
C VAL A 145 1.66 3.62 -8.98
N GLU A 146 1.38 4.68 -9.71
CA GLU A 146 0.07 4.96 -10.24
C GLU A 146 -0.31 3.96 -11.34
N ARG A 147 -1.58 3.53 -11.37
CA ARG A 147 -2.11 2.60 -12.37
C ARG A 147 -3.45 3.04 -12.88
N THR A 148 -3.67 2.84 -14.17
CA THR A 148 -5.03 2.87 -14.71
C THR A 148 -5.78 1.59 -14.34
N ILE A 149 -7.11 1.63 -14.38
CA ILE A 149 -7.94 0.44 -14.14
C ILE A 149 -7.59 -0.70 -15.10
N ALA A 150 -7.27 -0.37 -16.36
CA ALA A 150 -6.85 -1.37 -17.34
C ALA A 150 -5.52 -2.05 -16.96
N ASP A 151 -4.62 -1.32 -16.28
CA ASP A 151 -3.28 -1.80 -15.94
C ASP A 151 -3.18 -2.41 -14.53
N LEU A 152 -4.30 -2.55 -13.81
CA LEU A 152 -4.30 -3.18 -12.48
C LEU A 152 -4.05 -4.69 -12.52
N GLU A 153 -4.02 -5.30 -13.70
CA GLU A 153 -3.84 -6.75 -13.89
C GLU A 153 -4.91 -7.60 -13.17
N LEU A 154 -6.09 -7.02 -12.93
CA LEU A 154 -7.26 -7.76 -12.44
C LEU A 154 -7.73 -8.74 -13.53
N SER A 155 -8.31 -9.87 -13.12
CA SER A 155 -8.95 -10.84 -14.01
C SER A 155 -10.47 -10.76 -13.87
N PRO A 156 -11.11 -9.64 -14.35
CA PRO A 156 -12.51 -9.38 -14.06
C PRO A 156 -13.45 -10.29 -14.82
N THR A 157 -14.60 -10.57 -14.21
CA THR A 157 -15.78 -11.16 -14.85
C THR A 157 -16.83 -10.08 -15.09
N ALA A 158 -17.72 -10.31 -16.07
CA ALA A 158 -18.78 -9.36 -16.37
C ALA A 158 -19.66 -9.09 -15.12
N GLY A 159 -19.81 -7.84 -14.75
CA GLY A 159 -20.50 -7.39 -13.54
C GLY A 159 -19.57 -6.97 -12.40
N ASP A 160 -18.29 -7.30 -12.46
CA ASP A 160 -17.32 -6.84 -11.47
C ASP A 160 -17.18 -5.32 -11.49
N LYS A 161 -16.88 -4.73 -10.32
CA LYS A 161 -16.79 -3.29 -10.17
C LYS A 161 -15.60 -2.85 -9.32
N VAL A 162 -15.02 -1.74 -9.71
CA VAL A 162 -14.07 -0.97 -8.93
C VAL A 162 -14.74 0.31 -8.44
N TYR A 163 -14.57 0.63 -7.15
CA TYR A 163 -15.09 1.84 -6.54
C TYR A 163 -13.91 2.68 -6.04
N ILE A 164 -13.69 3.82 -6.66
CA ILE A 164 -12.66 4.78 -6.27
C ILE A 164 -13.33 5.90 -5.50
N TRP A 165 -12.87 6.15 -4.27
CA TRP A 165 -13.34 7.23 -3.42
C TRP A 165 -12.64 8.54 -3.77
N ASP A 166 -13.39 9.63 -4.00
CA ASP A 166 -12.87 10.95 -4.36
C ASP A 166 -12.89 11.97 -3.21
N GLY A 167 -13.30 11.55 -2.02
CA GLY A 167 -13.49 12.41 -0.85
C GLY A 167 -14.95 12.78 -0.57
N SER A 168 -15.84 12.60 -1.54
CA SER A 168 -17.27 12.94 -1.44
C SER A 168 -18.19 11.81 -1.89
N GLY A 169 -17.72 10.96 -2.79
CA GLY A 169 -18.48 9.87 -3.36
C GLY A 169 -17.59 8.83 -4.04
N TYR A 170 -18.25 7.85 -4.65
CA TYR A 170 -17.56 6.81 -5.40
C TYR A 170 -17.69 7.02 -6.91
N SER A 171 -16.56 7.00 -7.60
CA SER A 171 -16.52 6.69 -9.02
C SER A 171 -16.61 5.18 -9.19
N ILE A 172 -17.70 4.71 -9.84
CA ILE A 172 -17.96 3.28 -10.04
C ILE A 172 -17.57 2.89 -11.46
N ILE A 173 -16.64 1.96 -11.57
CA ILE A 173 -16.13 1.47 -12.85
C ILE A 173 -16.53 0.00 -12.97
N THR A 174 -17.33 -0.31 -13.98
CA THR A 174 -17.91 -1.65 -14.18
C THR A 174 -17.28 -2.35 -15.37
N TYR A 175 -16.95 -3.62 -15.20
CA TYR A 175 -16.52 -4.50 -16.28
C TYR A 175 -17.71 -5.16 -16.94
N GLY A 176 -17.84 -5.03 -18.26
CA GLY A 176 -18.96 -5.60 -19.00
C GLY A 176 -19.02 -5.13 -20.43
N ASN A 177 -20.16 -5.30 -21.06
CA ASN A 177 -20.35 -4.91 -22.47
C ASN A 177 -20.46 -3.38 -22.58
N VAL A 178 -19.49 -2.78 -23.23
CA VAL A 178 -19.40 -1.35 -23.53
C VAL A 178 -19.47 -1.13 -25.04
N PHE A 179 -20.31 -0.20 -25.50
CA PHE A 179 -20.34 0.15 -26.91
C PHE A 179 -19.12 1.00 -27.28
N VAL A 180 -18.31 0.50 -28.20
CA VAL A 180 -17.14 1.20 -28.74
C VAL A 180 -17.42 1.57 -30.20
N PRO A 181 -17.40 2.86 -30.56
CA PRO A 181 -17.61 3.30 -31.95
C PRO A 181 -16.64 2.56 -32.91
N GLY A 182 -17.21 1.97 -33.96
CA GLY A 182 -16.47 1.22 -34.98
C GLY A 182 -16.13 -0.24 -34.61
N GLN A 183 -16.35 -0.66 -33.34
CA GLN A 183 -16.09 -2.04 -32.87
C GLN A 183 -17.38 -2.74 -32.38
N GLY A 184 -18.43 -1.97 -32.03
CA GLY A 184 -19.67 -2.53 -31.46
C GLY A 184 -19.57 -2.75 -29.95
N LEU A 185 -20.22 -3.80 -29.44
CA LEU A 185 -20.14 -4.18 -28.02
C LEU A 185 -18.85 -4.95 -27.75
N VAL A 186 -18.02 -4.40 -26.84
CA VAL A 186 -16.76 -4.99 -26.38
C VAL A 186 -16.85 -5.19 -24.87
N THR A 187 -16.45 -6.36 -24.39
CA THR A 187 -16.38 -6.63 -22.95
C THR A 187 -15.10 -6.02 -22.39
N GLN A 188 -15.26 -4.95 -21.63
CA GLN A 188 -14.16 -4.19 -21.03
C GLN A 188 -14.64 -3.35 -19.84
N TRP A 189 -13.72 -2.68 -19.16
CA TRP A 189 -14.06 -1.64 -18.20
C TRP A 189 -14.72 -0.45 -18.91
N ASN A 190 -15.79 0.09 -18.33
CA ASN A 190 -16.49 1.27 -18.90
C ASN A 190 -15.68 2.57 -18.78
N ASN A 191 -14.67 2.60 -17.89
CA ASN A 191 -13.67 3.65 -17.79
C ASN A 191 -12.28 3.06 -17.51
N PRO A 192 -11.61 2.48 -18.55
CA PRO A 192 -10.33 1.81 -18.39
C PRO A 192 -9.17 2.74 -18.02
N THR A 193 -9.31 4.05 -18.29
CA THR A 193 -8.28 5.08 -18.05
C THR A 193 -8.41 5.77 -16.70
N ALA A 194 -9.43 5.45 -15.90
CA ALA A 194 -9.49 5.94 -14.52
C ALA A 194 -8.27 5.44 -13.74
N VAL A 195 -7.78 6.28 -12.84
CA VAL A 195 -6.48 6.11 -12.18
C VAL A 195 -6.67 5.78 -10.72
N VAL A 196 -5.87 4.82 -10.23
CA VAL A 196 -5.60 4.58 -8.82
C VAL A 196 -4.22 5.16 -8.52
N GLY A 197 -4.18 6.17 -7.64
CA GLY A 197 -2.95 6.88 -7.27
C GLY A 197 -2.07 6.11 -6.30
N VAL A 198 -0.83 6.58 -6.15
CA VAL A 198 0.06 6.08 -5.10
C VAL A 198 -0.54 6.39 -3.72
N GLY A 199 -0.53 5.41 -2.81
CA GLY A 199 -1.12 5.56 -1.48
C GLY A 199 -2.65 5.51 -1.45
N GLN A 200 -3.31 5.29 -2.59
CA GLN A 200 -4.76 5.19 -2.70
C GLN A 200 -5.21 3.72 -2.74
N GLY A 201 -6.21 3.40 -1.90
CA GLY A 201 -6.93 2.13 -1.96
C GLY A 201 -8.26 2.26 -2.71
N PHE A 202 -8.88 1.12 -3.00
CA PHE A 202 -10.17 1.07 -3.66
C PHE A 202 -10.96 -0.17 -3.24
N TRP A 203 -12.28 -0.12 -3.38
CA TRP A 203 -13.11 -1.31 -3.26
C TRP A 203 -13.18 -2.05 -4.59
N TYR A 204 -13.09 -3.34 -4.51
CA TYR A 204 -13.37 -4.25 -5.61
C TYR A 204 -14.55 -5.15 -5.24
N GLU A 205 -15.56 -5.19 -6.10
CA GLU A 205 -16.73 -6.07 -5.98
C GLU A 205 -16.68 -7.14 -7.06
N THR A 206 -16.74 -8.40 -6.66
CA THR A 206 -16.79 -9.54 -7.57
C THR A 206 -17.76 -10.59 -7.06
N SER A 207 -18.42 -11.31 -7.96
CA SER A 207 -19.33 -12.41 -7.61
C SER A 207 -18.63 -13.73 -7.30
N THR A 208 -17.36 -13.87 -7.70
CA THR A 208 -16.57 -15.09 -7.55
C THR A 208 -15.20 -14.79 -6.94
N PRO A 209 -14.73 -15.65 -6.02
CA PRO A 209 -13.37 -15.49 -5.51
C PRO A 209 -12.36 -15.57 -6.64
N GLN A 210 -11.33 -14.75 -6.59
CA GLN A 210 -10.26 -14.76 -7.57
C GLN A 210 -8.89 -14.53 -6.96
N THR A 211 -7.88 -14.96 -7.69
CA THR A 211 -6.47 -14.70 -7.39
C THR A 211 -6.00 -13.53 -8.25
N TRP A 212 -5.56 -12.46 -7.61
CA TRP A 212 -5.01 -11.30 -8.28
C TRP A 212 -3.48 -11.37 -8.25
N VAL A 213 -2.88 -11.61 -9.40
CA VAL A 213 -1.43 -11.68 -9.59
C VAL A 213 -0.97 -10.38 -10.24
N VAL A 214 -0.09 -9.67 -9.57
CA VAL A 214 0.45 -8.39 -10.01
C VAL A 214 1.93 -8.53 -10.29
N ASN A 215 2.36 -8.15 -11.49
CA ASN A 215 3.77 -8.15 -11.88
C ASN A 215 4.44 -6.84 -11.43
N LYS A 216 5.72 -6.96 -11.05
CA LYS A 216 6.52 -5.78 -10.68
C LYS A 216 6.63 -4.83 -11.89
N PRO A 217 6.24 -3.55 -11.76
CA PRO A 217 6.15 -2.62 -12.90
C PRO A 217 7.46 -1.87 -13.21
N PHE A 218 8.56 -2.14 -12.52
CA PHE A 218 9.86 -1.44 -12.66
C PHE A 218 11.06 -2.39 -12.53
#